data_b30ee21c5c6da2e84dc0211da166d32d
#
_entry.id   b30ee21c5c6da2e84dc0211da166d32d
#
_cell.length_a   1.000
_cell.length_b   1.000
_cell.length_c   1.000
_cell.angle_alpha   90.00
_cell.angle_beta   90.00
_cell.angle_gamma   90.00
#
_symmetry.space_group_name_H-M   'P 1'
#
loop_
_entity.id
_entity.type
_entity.pdbx_description
1 polymer ?
#
loop_
_entity_poly.entity_id
_entity_poly.type
_entity_poly.pdbx_seq_one_letter_code
_entity_poly.pdbx_strand_id
1 'polypeptide(L)'
;RARAQASGGAASAGGYARRTGEQQIPIIGLRRKIAQKMQQSWSNIPHITYVEEIDVTEVEVLRAKLNERWGKERGKLTLLPLLARAVILAARDFPQMNARFDDEANIVTRYEGVQLGIATQSAVGLSVPVIAHAESLDLWQTAGEIARLAAAVRDGKATREELSGSTITISSLGPVGGIVTTPIINHPEVAIVGVNRIIERPMFKDGQVVARKLMNLSSSFDHRIVDGMDAAEFVQAIRRRIETPALLFVE
;
A
#
# COMPACT_ATOMS: atom_id res chain seq x y z
N ARG A 1 2.92 66.61 47.32
CA ARG A 1 3.83 66.03 46.31
C ARG A 1 3.89 64.54 46.55
N ALA A 2 3.08 63.79 45.83
CA ALA A 2 3.06 62.34 45.84
C ALA A 2 4.02 61.83 44.73
N ARG A 3 4.95 61.02 45.10
CA ARG A 3 5.94 60.40 44.22
C ARG A 3 5.32 59.09 43.73
N ALA A 4 5.03 59.00 42.40
CA ALA A 4 4.59 57.75 41.79
C ALA A 4 5.76 56.77 41.72
N GLN A 5 5.60 55.61 42.37
CA GLN A 5 6.47 54.46 42.20
C GLN A 5 6.09 53.75 40.90
N ALA A 6 6.97 53.76 39.93
CA ALA A 6 6.88 52.90 38.77
C ALA A 6 7.19 51.48 39.16
N SER A 7 6.19 50.61 39.19
CA SER A 7 6.37 49.18 39.32
C SER A 7 6.90 48.65 37.97
N GLY A 8 8.19 48.37 37.95
CA GLY A 8 8.81 47.65 36.83
C GLY A 8 8.22 46.25 36.75
N GLY A 9 7.40 46.02 35.71
CA GLY A 9 6.95 44.69 35.33
C GLY A 9 8.15 43.85 34.86
N ALA A 10 8.53 42.85 35.67
CA ALA A 10 9.48 41.85 35.20
C ALA A 10 8.91 41.15 33.97
N ALA A 11 9.62 41.30 32.86
CA ALA A 11 9.35 40.51 31.67
C ALA A 11 9.49 39.02 32.02
N SER A 12 8.38 38.29 32.00
CA SER A 12 8.39 36.85 32.22
C SER A 12 9.19 36.23 31.06
N ALA A 13 10.32 35.60 31.40
CA ALA A 13 11.07 34.77 30.48
C ALA A 13 10.12 33.79 29.84
N GLY A 14 10.02 33.80 28.50
CA GLY A 14 9.09 33.01 27.73
C GLY A 14 9.38 31.51 27.84
N GLY A 15 8.89 30.91 28.92
CA GLY A 15 8.88 29.47 29.10
C GLY A 15 7.61 28.86 28.44
N TYR A 16 7.77 27.75 27.77
CA TYR A 16 6.60 27.01 27.27
C TYR A 16 5.68 26.58 28.41
N ALA A 17 4.37 26.79 28.25
CA ALA A 17 3.40 26.42 29.30
C ALA A 17 3.36 24.90 29.49
N ARG A 18 3.43 24.45 30.74
CA ARG A 18 3.28 23.04 31.10
C ARG A 18 1.86 22.58 30.74
N ARG A 19 1.76 21.49 29.97
CA ARG A 19 0.49 20.87 29.60
C ARG A 19 0.26 19.65 30.48
N THR A 20 -0.86 19.56 31.19
CA THR A 20 -1.21 18.48 32.13
C THR A 20 -2.54 17.83 31.80
N GLY A 21 -3.21 18.26 30.70
CA GLY A 21 -4.50 17.71 30.28
C GLY A 21 -4.35 16.30 29.73
N GLU A 22 -5.25 15.39 30.14
CA GLU A 22 -5.41 14.03 29.64
C GLU A 22 -6.77 13.90 28.99
N GLN A 23 -6.87 13.10 27.93
CA GLN A 23 -8.14 12.81 27.25
C GLN A 23 -8.29 11.31 27.07
N GLN A 24 -9.33 10.72 27.66
CA GLN A 24 -9.69 9.32 27.47
C GLN A 24 -10.64 9.21 26.29
N ILE A 25 -10.26 8.44 25.26
CA ILE A 25 -11.06 8.24 24.05
C ILE A 25 -11.41 6.75 23.92
N PRO A 26 -12.69 6.36 24.03
CA PRO A 26 -13.10 4.97 23.89
C PRO A 26 -12.97 4.52 22.43
N ILE A 27 -12.44 3.31 22.23
CA ILE A 27 -12.33 2.67 20.91
C ILE A 27 -13.64 1.94 20.62
N ILE A 28 -14.48 2.51 19.76
CA ILE A 28 -15.82 2.00 19.43
C ILE A 28 -16.03 1.90 17.90
N GLY A 29 -17.11 1.28 17.47
CA GLY A 29 -17.56 1.23 16.07
C GLY A 29 -16.53 0.60 15.13
N LEU A 30 -16.29 1.22 13.98
CA LEU A 30 -15.35 0.74 12.97
C LEU A 30 -13.92 0.64 13.52
N ARG A 31 -13.47 1.60 14.33
CA ARG A 31 -12.13 1.59 14.93
C ARG A 31 -11.91 0.33 15.80
N ARG A 32 -12.95 -0.09 16.56
CA ARG A 32 -12.88 -1.34 17.34
C ARG A 32 -12.75 -2.57 16.45
N LYS A 33 -13.51 -2.63 15.33
CA LYS A 33 -13.40 -3.73 14.37
C LYS A 33 -12.03 -3.80 13.72
N ILE A 34 -11.45 -2.65 13.34
CA ILE A 34 -10.10 -2.57 12.81
C ILE A 34 -9.08 -3.07 13.84
N ALA A 35 -9.17 -2.62 15.09
CA ALA A 35 -8.26 -3.05 16.16
C ALA A 35 -8.33 -4.57 16.36
N GLN A 36 -9.52 -5.15 16.43
CA GLN A 36 -9.72 -6.60 16.56
C GLN A 36 -9.12 -7.37 15.36
N LYS A 37 -9.35 -6.90 14.13
CA LYS A 37 -8.81 -7.54 12.92
C LYS A 37 -7.29 -7.46 12.87
N MET A 38 -6.70 -6.32 13.22
CA MET A 38 -5.24 -6.16 13.27
C MET A 38 -4.60 -7.03 14.35
N GLN A 39 -5.24 -7.13 15.51
CA GLN A 39 -4.77 -8.03 16.56
C GLN A 39 -4.86 -9.50 16.15
N GLN A 40 -5.95 -9.91 15.51
CA GLN A 40 -6.10 -11.27 14.97
C GLN A 40 -4.99 -11.58 13.96
N SER A 41 -4.79 -10.69 12.98
CA SER A 41 -3.72 -10.86 11.98
C SER A 41 -2.35 -11.00 12.62
N TRP A 42 -2.03 -10.12 13.59
CA TRP A 42 -0.73 -10.13 14.25
C TRP A 42 -0.50 -11.36 15.14
N SER A 43 -1.55 -11.83 15.80
CA SER A 43 -1.45 -12.99 16.71
C SER A 43 -1.41 -14.33 15.97
N ASN A 44 -2.11 -14.43 14.82
CA ASN A 44 -2.24 -15.70 14.10
C ASN A 44 -1.16 -15.90 13.04
N ILE A 45 -0.66 -14.82 12.46
CA ILE A 45 0.26 -14.89 11.32
C ILE A 45 1.70 -14.62 11.77
N PRO A 46 2.62 -15.58 11.64
CA PRO A 46 4.05 -15.31 11.76
C PRO A 46 4.53 -14.57 10.50
N HIS A 47 4.47 -13.23 10.56
CA HIS A 47 4.87 -12.38 9.43
C HIS A 47 6.38 -12.45 9.18
N ILE A 48 6.76 -12.65 7.93
CA ILE A 48 8.08 -12.27 7.43
C ILE A 48 7.92 -11.09 6.47
N THR A 49 8.88 -10.18 6.47
CA THR A 49 8.89 -9.04 5.56
C THR A 49 10.13 -9.09 4.68
N TYR A 50 9.92 -9.04 3.38
CA TYR A 50 10.96 -8.90 2.37
C TYR A 50 10.87 -7.51 1.75
N VAL A 51 12.01 -6.80 1.70
CA VAL A 51 12.08 -5.45 1.15
C VAL A 51 13.06 -5.44 -0.02
N GLU A 52 12.61 -4.92 -1.16
CA GLU A 52 13.41 -4.79 -2.37
C GLU A 52 13.34 -3.38 -2.92
N GLU A 53 14.48 -2.80 -3.25
CA GLU A 53 14.56 -1.54 -3.98
C GLU A 53 14.42 -1.80 -5.48
N ILE A 54 13.48 -1.09 -6.13
CA ILE A 54 13.19 -1.22 -7.55
C ILE A 54 13.37 0.11 -8.27
N ASP A 55 13.83 0.06 -9.51
CA ASP A 55 13.95 1.21 -10.38
C ASP A 55 12.65 1.42 -11.17
N VAL A 56 11.92 2.47 -10.81
CA VAL A 56 10.63 2.80 -11.44
C VAL A 56 10.74 3.87 -12.54
N THR A 57 11.96 4.19 -12.97
CA THR A 57 12.17 5.27 -13.96
C THR A 57 11.46 4.96 -15.28
N GLU A 58 11.66 3.76 -15.83
CA GLU A 58 11.10 3.41 -17.13
C GLU A 58 9.56 3.28 -17.10
N VAL A 59 9.01 2.72 -16.03
CA VAL A 59 7.55 2.61 -15.87
C VAL A 59 6.91 3.99 -15.66
N GLU A 60 7.59 4.95 -15.01
CA GLU A 60 7.13 6.32 -14.89
C GLU A 60 7.18 7.08 -16.23
N VAL A 61 8.20 6.83 -17.07
CA VAL A 61 8.26 7.35 -18.43
C VAL A 61 7.11 6.79 -19.27
N LEU A 62 6.85 5.48 -19.19
CA LEU A 62 5.70 4.85 -19.86
C LEU A 62 4.39 5.48 -19.41
N ARG A 63 4.17 5.59 -18.08
CA ARG A 63 2.97 6.18 -17.50
C ARG A 63 2.74 7.61 -18.00
N ALA A 64 3.79 8.42 -18.06
CA ALA A 64 3.70 9.80 -18.54
C ALA A 64 3.26 9.84 -20.02
N LYS A 65 3.85 9.02 -20.89
CA LYS A 65 3.49 8.91 -22.31
C LYS A 65 2.05 8.42 -22.51
N LEU A 66 1.61 7.43 -21.72
CA LEU A 66 0.23 6.94 -21.76
C LEU A 66 -0.76 8.05 -21.38
N ASN A 67 -0.46 8.82 -20.34
CA ASN A 67 -1.30 9.94 -19.91
C ASN A 67 -1.30 11.09 -20.93
N GLU A 68 -0.18 11.40 -21.57
CA GLU A 68 -0.09 12.40 -22.61
C GLU A 68 -1.02 12.06 -23.79
N ARG A 69 -0.99 10.79 -24.22
CA ARG A 69 -1.74 10.36 -25.39
C ARG A 69 -3.23 10.11 -25.13
N TRP A 70 -3.56 9.47 -23.98
CA TRP A 70 -4.93 8.99 -23.73
C TRP A 70 -5.56 9.51 -22.44
N GLY A 71 -4.81 10.28 -21.63
CA GLY A 71 -5.29 10.71 -20.31
C GLY A 71 -6.53 11.61 -20.34
N LYS A 72 -6.77 12.32 -21.46
CA LYS A 72 -7.97 13.16 -21.65
C LYS A 72 -9.22 12.30 -21.92
N GLU A 73 -9.06 11.17 -22.62
CA GLU A 73 -10.17 10.29 -23.05
C GLU A 73 -10.47 9.22 -21.99
N ARG A 74 -9.42 8.63 -21.41
CA ARG A 74 -9.51 7.45 -20.53
C ARG A 74 -9.30 7.73 -19.05
N GLY A 75 -9.00 8.98 -18.69
CA GLY A 75 -8.66 9.35 -17.32
C GLY A 75 -7.17 9.27 -17.02
N LYS A 76 -6.77 9.69 -15.82
CA LYS A 76 -5.35 9.77 -15.42
C LYS A 76 -4.85 8.47 -14.81
N LEU A 77 -3.81 7.89 -15.39
CA LEU A 77 -3.08 6.76 -14.79
C LEU A 77 -2.14 7.26 -13.69
N THR A 78 -2.22 6.63 -12.53
CA THR A 78 -1.19 6.66 -11.49
C THR A 78 -0.24 5.48 -11.66
N LEU A 79 0.78 5.34 -10.82
CA LEU A 79 1.65 4.16 -10.84
C LEU A 79 0.93 2.88 -10.36
N LEU A 80 -0.06 3.03 -9.49
CA LEU A 80 -0.72 1.91 -8.83
C LEU A 80 -1.37 0.88 -9.78
N PRO A 81 -2.08 1.25 -10.87
CA PRO A 81 -2.57 0.28 -11.85
C PRO A 81 -1.47 -0.56 -12.53
N LEU A 82 -0.30 0.05 -12.80
CA LEU A 82 0.84 -0.65 -13.39
C LEU A 82 1.46 -1.64 -12.38
N LEU A 83 1.56 -1.23 -11.12
CA LEU A 83 1.96 -2.12 -10.02
C LEU A 83 0.95 -3.25 -9.80
N ALA A 84 -0.36 -2.94 -9.83
CA ALA A 84 -1.41 -3.95 -9.73
C ALA A 84 -1.27 -5.02 -10.84
N ARG A 85 -1.05 -4.59 -12.08
CA ARG A 85 -0.79 -5.52 -13.19
C ARG A 85 0.45 -6.38 -12.96
N ALA A 86 1.55 -5.78 -12.46
CA ALA A 86 2.77 -6.53 -12.15
C ALA A 86 2.55 -7.57 -11.04
N VAL A 87 1.79 -7.22 -9.99
CA VAL A 87 1.42 -8.14 -8.89
C VAL A 87 0.54 -9.28 -9.39
N ILE A 88 -0.48 -8.98 -10.23
CA ILE A 88 -1.37 -9.97 -10.81
C ILE A 88 -0.59 -10.98 -11.66
N LEU A 89 0.30 -10.50 -12.54
CA LEU A 89 1.13 -11.37 -13.37
C LEU A 89 2.12 -12.19 -12.55
N ALA A 90 2.70 -11.61 -11.49
CA ALA A 90 3.56 -12.36 -10.58
C ALA A 90 2.77 -13.43 -9.79
N ALA A 91 1.52 -13.13 -9.39
CA ALA A 91 0.67 -14.09 -8.69
C ALA A 91 0.27 -15.31 -9.55
N ARG A 92 0.26 -15.18 -10.89
CA ARG A 92 0.10 -16.32 -11.81
C ARG A 92 1.31 -17.26 -11.78
N ASP A 93 2.52 -16.69 -11.69
CA ASP A 93 3.76 -17.48 -11.62
C ASP A 93 3.95 -18.08 -10.21
N PHE A 94 3.40 -17.43 -9.18
CA PHE A 94 3.51 -17.81 -7.77
C PHE A 94 2.10 -17.92 -7.14
N PRO A 95 1.31 -18.95 -7.48
CA PRO A 95 -0.10 -19.04 -7.07
C PRO A 95 -0.30 -19.17 -5.55
N GLN A 96 0.73 -19.56 -4.79
CA GLN A 96 0.72 -19.57 -3.33
C GLN A 96 0.57 -18.16 -2.72
N MET A 97 0.88 -17.10 -3.48
CA MET A 97 0.72 -15.70 -3.03
C MET A 97 -0.71 -15.19 -3.18
N ASN A 98 -1.51 -15.80 -4.07
CA ASN A 98 -2.92 -15.49 -4.30
C ASN A 98 -3.80 -16.49 -3.58
N ALA A 99 -3.75 -16.47 -2.24
CA ALA A 99 -4.34 -17.52 -1.40
C ALA A 99 -4.90 -16.96 -0.10
N ARG A 100 -5.70 -17.79 0.57
CA ARG A 100 -6.18 -17.58 1.92
C ARG A 100 -5.88 -18.80 2.77
N PHE A 101 -5.56 -18.57 4.04
CA PHE A 101 -5.34 -19.63 5.01
C PHE A 101 -6.45 -19.62 6.06
N ASP A 102 -7.14 -20.75 6.17
CA ASP A 102 -8.11 -21.00 7.22
C ASP A 102 -7.39 -21.58 8.43
N ASP A 103 -7.26 -20.78 9.50
CA ASP A 103 -6.55 -21.17 10.73
C ASP A 103 -7.25 -22.33 11.47
N GLU A 104 -8.59 -22.42 11.38
CA GLU A 104 -9.36 -23.45 12.10
C GLU A 104 -9.30 -24.80 11.37
N ALA A 105 -9.52 -24.77 10.05
CA ALA A 105 -9.47 -25.96 9.21
C ALA A 105 -8.02 -26.38 8.86
N ASN A 106 -7.04 -25.51 9.06
CA ASN A 106 -5.65 -25.69 8.64
C ASN A 106 -5.54 -25.97 7.12
N ILE A 107 -6.29 -25.19 6.33
CA ILE A 107 -6.38 -25.34 4.88
C ILE A 107 -5.95 -24.06 4.17
N VAL A 108 -5.04 -24.17 3.19
CA VAL A 108 -4.72 -23.12 2.23
C VAL A 108 -5.60 -23.29 1.00
N THR A 109 -6.35 -22.25 0.66
CA THR A 109 -7.10 -22.16 -0.60
C THR A 109 -6.37 -21.20 -1.54
N ARG A 110 -5.87 -21.72 -2.66
CA ARG A 110 -5.29 -20.92 -3.76
C ARG A 110 -6.40 -20.58 -4.75
N TYR A 111 -6.36 -19.37 -5.29
CA TYR A 111 -7.37 -18.87 -6.23
C TYR A 111 -6.73 -18.63 -7.59
N GLU A 112 -7.42 -19.01 -8.67
CA GLU A 112 -7.00 -18.64 -10.03
C GLU A 112 -7.31 -17.17 -10.31
N GLY A 113 -8.52 -16.71 -9.95
CA GLY A 113 -8.92 -15.31 -10.05
C GLY A 113 -8.31 -14.47 -8.93
N VAL A 114 -7.87 -13.27 -9.26
CA VAL A 114 -7.24 -12.34 -8.32
C VAL A 114 -8.28 -11.35 -7.78
N GLN A 115 -8.64 -11.51 -6.51
CA GLN A 115 -9.47 -10.55 -5.79
C GLN A 115 -8.53 -9.53 -5.12
N LEU A 116 -8.23 -8.43 -5.83
CA LEU A 116 -7.17 -7.50 -5.43
C LEU A 116 -7.67 -6.48 -4.40
N GLY A 117 -7.20 -6.59 -3.16
CA GLY A 117 -7.42 -5.61 -2.11
C GLY A 117 -6.55 -4.36 -2.33
N ILE A 118 -7.14 -3.17 -2.20
CA ILE A 118 -6.43 -1.89 -2.26
C ILE A 118 -6.61 -1.14 -0.95
N ALA A 119 -5.58 -1.11 -0.09
CA ALA A 119 -5.66 -0.41 1.18
C ALA A 119 -5.93 1.09 0.97
N THR A 120 -7.06 1.56 1.49
CA THR A 120 -7.57 2.91 1.27
C THR A 120 -7.88 3.61 2.59
N GLN A 121 -7.26 4.76 2.82
CA GLN A 121 -7.49 5.59 4.00
C GLN A 121 -8.75 6.44 3.85
N SER A 122 -9.56 6.50 4.91
CA SER A 122 -10.71 7.40 5.04
C SER A 122 -10.68 8.15 6.37
N ALA A 123 -11.60 9.10 6.56
CA ALA A 123 -11.72 9.84 7.82
C ALA A 123 -12.03 8.94 9.02
N VAL A 124 -12.68 7.79 8.80
CA VAL A 124 -13.07 6.85 9.87
C VAL A 124 -12.07 5.71 10.07
N GLY A 125 -11.05 5.61 9.23
CA GLY A 125 -9.98 4.61 9.33
C GLY A 125 -9.61 3.99 8.00
N LEU A 126 -8.76 2.95 8.06
CA LEU A 126 -8.30 2.17 6.91
C LEU A 126 -9.36 1.11 6.55
N SER A 127 -9.68 1.02 5.27
CA SER A 127 -10.48 -0.06 4.68
C SER A 127 -9.76 -0.65 3.48
N VAL A 128 -10.09 -1.89 3.14
CA VAL A 128 -9.49 -2.60 2.00
C VAL A 128 -10.61 -2.97 1.02
N PRO A 129 -11.01 -2.04 0.13
CA PRO A 129 -11.91 -2.40 -0.96
C PRO A 129 -11.22 -3.35 -1.95
N VAL A 130 -12.02 -4.16 -2.64
CA VAL A 130 -11.58 -5.28 -3.45
C VAL A 130 -12.01 -5.08 -4.90
N ILE A 131 -11.06 -5.14 -5.81
CA ILE A 131 -11.29 -5.25 -7.24
C ILE A 131 -11.49 -6.73 -7.54
N ALA A 132 -12.71 -7.10 -7.89
CA ALA A 132 -13.04 -8.48 -8.23
C ALA A 132 -12.47 -8.83 -9.61
N HIS A 133 -11.89 -10.03 -9.72
CA HIS A 133 -11.32 -10.54 -10.97
C HIS A 133 -10.39 -9.54 -11.68
N ALA A 134 -9.46 -8.97 -10.89
CA ALA A 134 -8.57 -7.93 -11.38
C ALA A 134 -7.69 -8.38 -12.55
N GLU A 135 -7.47 -9.69 -12.73
CA GLU A 135 -6.77 -10.29 -13.86
C GLU A 135 -7.51 -10.08 -15.20
N SER A 136 -8.84 -9.91 -15.17
CA SER A 136 -9.67 -9.73 -16.36
C SER A 136 -9.75 -8.28 -16.85
N LEU A 137 -9.23 -7.33 -16.06
CA LEU A 137 -9.32 -5.91 -16.35
C LEU A 137 -8.08 -5.42 -17.11
N ASP A 138 -8.29 -4.55 -18.08
CA ASP A 138 -7.20 -3.78 -18.67
C ASP A 138 -6.67 -2.70 -17.70
N LEU A 139 -5.57 -2.06 -18.09
CA LEU A 139 -4.90 -1.06 -17.27
C LEU A 139 -5.81 0.14 -16.91
N TRP A 140 -6.66 0.59 -17.85
CA TRP A 140 -7.54 1.73 -17.68
C TRP A 140 -8.77 1.36 -16.85
N GLN A 141 -9.31 0.17 -17.06
CA GLN A 141 -10.39 -0.39 -16.24
C GLN A 141 -9.92 -0.54 -14.78
N THR A 142 -8.71 -1.08 -14.60
CA THR A 142 -8.10 -1.18 -13.25
C THR A 142 -7.93 0.21 -12.61
N ALA A 143 -7.48 1.21 -13.37
CA ALA A 143 -7.36 2.58 -12.87
C ALA A 143 -8.72 3.19 -12.47
N GLY A 144 -9.75 2.95 -13.29
CA GLY A 144 -11.13 3.37 -13.02
C GLY A 144 -11.68 2.73 -11.74
N GLU A 145 -11.52 1.41 -11.58
CA GLU A 145 -11.97 0.68 -10.39
C GLU A 145 -11.25 1.13 -9.13
N ILE A 146 -9.93 1.33 -9.17
CA ILE A 146 -9.17 1.89 -8.04
C ILE A 146 -9.75 3.26 -7.63
N ALA A 147 -9.99 4.15 -8.59
CA ALA A 147 -10.53 5.47 -8.31
C ALA A 147 -11.96 5.42 -7.76
N ARG A 148 -12.84 4.58 -8.35
CA ARG A 148 -14.23 4.38 -7.93
C ARG A 148 -14.31 3.85 -6.49
N LEU A 149 -13.59 2.77 -6.21
CA LEU A 149 -13.58 2.13 -4.90
C LEU A 149 -12.99 3.05 -3.82
N ALA A 150 -11.92 3.77 -4.14
CA ALA A 150 -11.34 4.74 -3.22
C ALA A 150 -12.29 5.90 -2.91
N ALA A 151 -13.07 6.37 -3.88
CA ALA A 151 -14.12 7.37 -3.66
C ALA A 151 -15.25 6.79 -2.79
N ALA A 152 -15.75 5.60 -3.11
CA ALA A 152 -16.80 4.92 -2.34
C ALA A 152 -16.42 4.74 -0.86
N VAL A 153 -15.16 4.37 -0.57
CA VAL A 153 -14.65 4.23 0.81
C VAL A 153 -14.60 5.60 1.51
N ARG A 154 -14.07 6.63 0.84
CA ARG A 154 -13.99 7.98 1.44
C ARG A 154 -15.37 8.58 1.74
N ASP A 155 -16.34 8.33 0.86
CA ASP A 155 -17.71 8.79 0.99
C ASP A 155 -18.57 7.93 1.95
N GLY A 156 -18.02 6.81 2.46
CA GLY A 156 -18.75 5.86 3.30
C GLY A 156 -19.85 5.09 2.57
N LYS A 157 -19.71 4.94 1.25
CA LYS A 157 -20.71 4.28 0.37
C LYS A 157 -20.27 2.90 -0.13
N ALA A 158 -19.03 2.46 0.20
CA ALA A 158 -18.55 1.14 -0.17
C ALA A 158 -19.44 0.05 0.44
N THR A 159 -19.85 -0.93 -0.37
CA THR A 159 -20.71 -2.01 0.09
C THR A 159 -19.91 -3.05 0.88
N ARG A 160 -20.61 -3.96 1.56
CA ARG A 160 -19.96 -5.03 2.32
C ARG A 160 -19.23 -6.01 1.38
N GLU A 161 -19.80 -6.27 0.23
CA GLU A 161 -19.23 -7.12 -0.82
C GLU A 161 -17.93 -6.52 -1.35
N GLU A 162 -17.92 -5.19 -1.58
CA GLU A 162 -16.73 -4.47 -2.02
C GLU A 162 -15.62 -4.40 -0.95
N LEU A 163 -15.93 -4.63 0.32
CA LEU A 163 -14.97 -4.60 1.44
C LEU A 163 -14.55 -5.99 1.93
N SER A 164 -14.84 -7.03 1.16
CA SER A 164 -14.57 -8.42 1.56
C SER A 164 -14.11 -9.24 0.36
N GLY A 165 -13.40 -10.33 0.65
CA GLY A 165 -13.13 -11.32 -0.38
C GLY A 165 -11.77 -11.21 -1.06
N SER A 166 -10.90 -10.27 -0.68
CA SER A 166 -9.55 -10.16 -1.24
C SER A 166 -8.70 -11.41 -1.03
N THR A 167 -7.84 -11.70 -1.99
CA THR A 167 -6.91 -12.84 -1.98
C THR A 167 -5.45 -12.40 -1.87
N ILE A 168 -5.17 -11.16 -2.25
CA ILE A 168 -3.90 -10.45 -2.06
C ILE A 168 -4.17 -8.95 -1.97
N THR A 169 -3.42 -8.23 -1.15
CA THR A 169 -3.62 -6.78 -0.93
C THR A 169 -2.40 -5.97 -1.36
N ILE A 170 -2.63 -4.81 -1.99
CA ILE A 170 -1.63 -3.75 -2.18
C ILE A 170 -1.92 -2.62 -1.20
N SER A 171 -0.89 -2.19 -0.46
CA SER A 171 -0.95 -1.05 0.45
C SER A 171 -0.01 0.05 -0.02
N SER A 172 -0.55 1.25 -0.28
CA SER A 172 0.23 2.40 -0.70
C SER A 172 -0.21 3.66 0.04
N LEU A 173 0.76 4.38 0.60
CA LEU A 173 0.55 5.70 1.21
C LEU A 173 0.88 6.85 0.25
N GLY A 174 1.22 6.52 -1.01
CA GLY A 174 1.60 7.51 -2.00
C GLY A 174 2.80 8.37 -1.56
N PRO A 175 2.78 9.69 -1.83
CA PRO A 175 3.91 10.58 -1.53
C PRO A 175 4.26 10.69 -0.04
N VAL A 176 3.32 10.43 0.88
CA VAL A 176 3.55 10.45 2.33
C VAL A 176 4.09 9.13 2.87
N GLY A 177 4.21 8.11 2.02
CA GLY A 177 4.79 6.83 2.37
C GLY A 177 6.26 6.95 2.82
N GLY A 178 6.68 6.08 3.75
CA GLY A 178 8.06 5.99 4.21
C GLY A 178 9.00 5.40 3.15
N ILE A 179 10.27 5.25 3.52
CA ILE A 179 11.26 4.53 2.70
C ILE A 179 11.01 3.02 2.79
N VAL A 180 10.64 2.54 3.97
CA VAL A 180 10.34 1.13 4.27
C VAL A 180 9.13 1.09 5.20
N THR A 181 8.31 0.06 5.06
CA THR A 181 7.18 -0.26 5.94
C THR A 181 7.19 -1.74 6.28
N THR A 182 6.44 -2.13 7.31
CA THR A 182 6.19 -3.53 7.68
C THR A 182 4.67 -3.75 7.68
N PRO A 183 4.05 -3.96 6.50
CA PRO A 183 2.61 -4.07 6.41
C PRO A 183 2.09 -5.30 7.15
N ILE A 184 0.96 -5.15 7.83
CA ILE A 184 0.25 -6.26 8.45
C ILE A 184 -0.66 -6.89 7.39
N ILE A 185 -0.58 -8.20 7.24
CA ILE A 185 -1.39 -8.97 6.27
C ILE A 185 -2.88 -8.81 6.61
N ASN A 186 -3.69 -8.63 5.59
CA ASN A 186 -5.13 -8.53 5.72
C ASN A 186 -5.75 -9.93 5.87
N HIS A 187 -5.71 -10.49 7.09
CA HIS A 187 -6.22 -11.84 7.38
C HIS A 187 -7.59 -12.11 6.72
N PRO A 188 -7.82 -13.24 6.07
CA PRO A 188 -7.03 -14.48 6.02
C PRO A 188 -6.10 -14.60 4.79
N GLU A 189 -5.72 -13.50 4.14
CA GLU A 189 -4.75 -13.50 3.05
C GLU A 189 -3.38 -13.99 3.54
N VAL A 190 -2.53 -14.43 2.61
CA VAL A 190 -1.15 -14.90 2.91
C VAL A 190 -0.08 -13.89 2.51
N ALA A 191 -0.43 -12.85 1.76
CA ALA A 191 0.52 -11.86 1.27
C ALA A 191 -0.07 -10.46 1.17
N ILE A 192 0.78 -9.45 1.44
CA ILE A 192 0.50 -8.03 1.21
C ILE A 192 1.72 -7.36 0.60
N VAL A 193 1.51 -6.55 -0.44
CA VAL A 193 2.56 -5.78 -1.11
C VAL A 193 2.48 -4.32 -0.68
N GLY A 194 3.45 -3.87 0.10
CA GLY A 194 3.58 -2.47 0.52
C GLY A 194 4.38 -1.66 -0.49
N VAL A 195 3.80 -0.54 -0.93
CA VAL A 195 4.41 0.38 -1.88
C VAL A 195 4.88 1.63 -1.15
N ASN A 196 6.19 1.87 -1.15
CA ASN A 196 6.79 3.03 -0.49
C ASN A 196 6.90 4.23 -1.45
N ARG A 197 7.38 5.36 -0.96
CA ARG A 197 7.52 6.57 -1.77
C ARG A 197 8.62 6.43 -2.82
N ILE A 198 8.44 7.11 -3.95
CA ILE A 198 9.47 7.24 -4.98
C ILE A 198 10.46 8.32 -4.54
N ILE A 199 11.76 8.04 -4.69
CA ILE A 199 12.86 8.95 -4.42
C ILE A 199 13.77 9.00 -5.64
N GLU A 200 14.14 10.19 -6.10
CA GLU A 200 15.16 10.35 -7.12
C GLU A 200 16.54 10.31 -6.47
N ARG A 201 17.42 9.44 -6.99
CA ARG A 201 18.80 9.27 -6.52
C ARG A 201 19.78 9.15 -7.69
N PRO A 202 21.04 9.59 -7.50
CA PRO A 202 22.12 9.28 -8.43
C PRO A 202 22.47 7.77 -8.35
N MET A 203 22.51 7.13 -9.51
CA MET A 203 22.87 5.72 -9.65
C MET A 203 23.92 5.57 -10.74
N PHE A 204 24.83 4.58 -10.57
CA PHE A 204 25.75 4.20 -11.64
C PHE A 204 25.02 3.32 -12.66
N LYS A 205 25.05 3.73 -13.93
CA LYS A 205 24.56 2.93 -15.04
C LYS A 205 25.50 3.11 -16.23
N ASP A 206 25.98 2.02 -16.79
CA ASP A 206 26.87 2.00 -17.94
C ASP A 206 28.13 2.91 -17.76
N GLY A 207 28.68 2.94 -16.53
CA GLY A 207 29.85 3.74 -16.18
C GLY A 207 29.59 5.22 -15.93
N GLN A 208 28.34 5.66 -16.00
CA GLN A 208 27.94 7.04 -15.77
C GLN A 208 27.04 7.19 -14.54
N VAL A 209 27.06 8.36 -13.91
CA VAL A 209 26.11 8.71 -12.87
C VAL A 209 24.86 9.30 -13.52
N VAL A 210 23.72 8.63 -13.31
CA VAL A 210 22.42 9.06 -13.85
C VAL A 210 21.38 9.18 -12.74
N ALA A 211 20.44 10.11 -12.88
CA ALA A 211 19.31 10.21 -11.97
C ALA A 211 18.31 9.08 -12.25
N ARG A 212 17.96 8.32 -11.22
CA ARG A 212 16.96 7.24 -11.30
C ARG A 212 15.90 7.43 -10.22
N LYS A 213 14.66 7.07 -10.56
CA LYS A 213 13.54 7.03 -9.62
C LYS A 213 13.47 5.66 -8.98
N LEU A 214 13.77 5.60 -7.69
CA LEU A 214 13.80 4.36 -6.92
C LEU A 214 12.63 4.31 -5.96
N MET A 215 12.13 3.11 -5.70
CA MET A 215 11.04 2.85 -4.78
C MET A 215 11.27 1.50 -4.11
N ASN A 216 11.02 1.42 -2.80
CA ASN A 216 11.02 0.13 -2.12
C ASN A 216 9.63 -0.51 -2.18
N LEU A 217 9.61 -1.83 -2.46
CA LEU A 217 8.49 -2.69 -2.15
C LEU A 217 8.77 -3.37 -0.81
N SER A 218 7.91 -3.13 0.17
CA SER A 218 7.97 -3.78 1.49
C SER A 218 6.81 -4.76 1.57
N SER A 219 7.08 -6.03 1.28
CA SER A 219 6.03 -7.05 1.21
C SER A 219 6.10 -7.96 2.43
N SER A 220 4.94 -8.26 3.03
CA SER A 220 4.84 -9.21 4.14
C SER A 220 4.10 -10.47 3.71
N PHE A 221 4.54 -11.60 4.26
CA PHE A 221 4.05 -12.93 3.92
C PHE A 221 3.80 -13.76 5.18
N ASP A 222 2.84 -14.67 5.10
CA ASP A 222 2.59 -15.66 6.15
C ASP A 222 3.63 -16.78 6.04
N HIS A 223 4.57 -16.82 6.99
CA HIS A 223 5.69 -17.78 6.96
C HIS A 223 5.28 -19.23 7.20
N ARG A 224 4.02 -19.48 7.50
CA ARG A 224 3.48 -20.85 7.53
C ARG A 224 3.26 -21.41 6.12
N ILE A 225 3.10 -20.51 5.13
CA ILE A 225 2.68 -20.84 3.75
C ILE A 225 3.74 -20.44 2.73
N VAL A 226 4.46 -19.38 3.00
CA VAL A 226 5.43 -18.75 2.07
C VAL A 226 6.80 -18.73 2.71
N ASP A 227 7.75 -19.43 2.09
CA ASP A 227 9.15 -19.40 2.50
C ASP A 227 9.88 -18.15 2.02
N GLY A 228 11.06 -17.89 2.61
CA GLY A 228 11.86 -16.72 2.26
C GLY A 228 12.29 -16.67 0.79
N MET A 229 12.57 -17.83 0.18
CA MET A 229 12.90 -17.94 -1.25
C MET A 229 11.69 -17.60 -2.12
N ASP A 230 10.53 -18.19 -1.84
CA ASP A 230 9.28 -17.88 -2.55
C ASP A 230 8.93 -16.39 -2.49
N ALA A 231 9.07 -15.77 -1.29
CA ALA A 231 8.86 -14.35 -1.09
C ALA A 231 9.80 -13.50 -1.94
N ALA A 232 11.10 -13.85 -1.95
CA ALA A 232 12.10 -13.14 -2.73
C ALA A 232 11.83 -13.27 -4.24
N GLU A 233 11.60 -14.49 -4.75
CA GLU A 233 11.32 -14.75 -6.17
C GLU A 233 10.06 -14.04 -6.67
N PHE A 234 9.00 -14.02 -5.86
CA PHE A 234 7.77 -13.28 -6.15
C PHE A 234 8.03 -11.78 -6.29
N VAL A 235 8.73 -11.18 -5.33
CA VAL A 235 9.05 -9.74 -5.39
C VAL A 235 9.99 -9.43 -6.55
N GLN A 236 10.97 -10.31 -6.84
CA GLN A 236 11.83 -10.18 -8.02
C GLN A 236 11.03 -10.30 -9.34
N ALA A 237 9.98 -11.12 -9.37
CA ALA A 237 9.09 -11.19 -10.55
C ALA A 237 8.30 -9.88 -10.76
N ILE A 238 7.86 -9.22 -9.69
CA ILE A 238 7.27 -7.88 -9.75
C ILE A 238 8.32 -6.87 -10.22
N ARG A 239 9.51 -6.87 -9.62
CA ARG A 239 10.63 -5.99 -9.96
C ARG A 239 10.95 -6.03 -11.45
N ARG A 240 11.19 -7.23 -12.02
CA ARG A 240 11.48 -7.40 -13.45
C ARG A 240 10.44 -6.75 -14.35
N ARG A 241 9.15 -6.88 -14.02
CA ARG A 241 8.04 -6.30 -14.79
C ARG A 241 7.95 -4.78 -14.68
N ILE A 242 8.30 -4.23 -13.54
CA ILE A 242 8.32 -2.78 -13.33
C ILE A 242 9.55 -2.13 -13.96
N GLU A 243 10.74 -2.76 -13.84
CA GLU A 243 11.98 -2.27 -14.43
C GLU A 243 12.02 -2.44 -15.96
N THR A 244 11.24 -3.40 -16.49
CA THR A 244 11.05 -3.63 -17.95
C THR A 244 9.56 -3.59 -18.28
N PRO A 245 8.96 -2.38 -18.42
CA PRO A 245 7.50 -2.25 -18.49
C PRO A 245 6.83 -2.95 -19.68
N ALA A 246 7.56 -3.29 -20.73
CA ALA A 246 7.07 -4.09 -21.84
C ALA A 246 6.53 -5.46 -21.37
N LEU A 247 7.12 -6.04 -20.30
CA LEU A 247 6.70 -7.32 -19.72
C LEU A 247 5.31 -7.27 -19.04
N LEU A 248 4.75 -6.08 -18.83
CA LEU A 248 3.37 -5.94 -18.34
C LEU A 248 2.31 -6.28 -19.40
N PHE A 249 2.70 -6.34 -20.67
CA PHE A 249 1.80 -6.49 -21.82
C PHE A 249 2.09 -7.74 -22.67
N VAL A 250 3.08 -8.52 -22.26
CA VAL A 250 3.43 -9.80 -22.90
C VAL A 250 2.99 -10.91 -21.96
N GLU A 251 2.12 -11.81 -22.46
CA GLU A 251 1.62 -12.99 -21.75
C GLU A 251 2.30 -14.26 -22.25
#